data_26fb0ec21bed64314e0e7efb257855a6
#
_entry.id   26fb0ec21bed64314e0e7efb257855a6
#
_cell.length_a   1.000
_cell.length_b   1.000
_cell.length_c   1.000
_cell.angle_alpha   90.00
_cell.angle_beta   90.00
_cell.angle_gamma   90.00
#
_symmetry.space_group_name_H-M   'P 1'
#
loop_
_entity.id
_entity.type
_entity.pdbx_description
1 polymer ?
#
loop_
_entity_poly.entity_id
_entity_poly.type
_entity_poly.pdbx_seq_one_letter_code
_entity_poly.pdbx_strand_id
1 'polypeptide(L)'
;MKALIPKIIGAGLNTLAHIAPTKTAHMGFELFLRPIRVPIKEKQKAFFNTAEQETFYHKGIKIQTYRWGNGEKKILLLHGWQSHTYRWKLYIEELSKNYTVYSIDAPGHGLSGGNQLSVPLYSEVIEAQMKRIGSIDAMITHSLGGFSTFYTFYRNPQLTANKIIALASPGEAAEFFNFFTKTLWLSRKSTRLITERFIELYQKTPAFFSAPDFASALNIPGLIIHDEGDDETPFYHAERIHKAWKNSKLIKTTGFGHNLRSMDVIKQVVQFVQDPLSLHFNDEMELIQRHP
;
A
#
# COMPACT_ATOMS: atom_id res chain seq x y z
N MET A 1 -8.84 26.15 9.80
CA MET A 1 -8.62 25.31 11.00
C MET A 1 -7.84 24.03 10.71
N LYS A 2 -8.16 23.22 9.65
CA LYS A 2 -7.45 21.96 9.37
C LYS A 2 -5.93 22.10 9.16
N ALA A 3 -5.44 23.19 8.54
CA ALA A 3 -4.02 23.42 8.30
C ALA A 3 -3.23 23.93 9.53
N LEU A 4 -3.90 24.33 10.61
CA LEU A 4 -3.25 24.90 11.80
C LEU A 4 -2.79 23.80 12.77
N ILE A 5 -3.53 22.70 12.90
CA ILE A 5 -3.23 21.61 13.83
C ILE A 5 -1.84 20.98 13.57
N PRO A 6 -1.47 20.63 12.32
CA PRO A 6 -0.13 20.09 12.06
C PRO A 6 1.00 21.05 12.46
N LYS A 7 0.81 22.34 12.22
CA LYS A 7 1.81 23.38 12.57
C LYS A 7 1.98 23.54 14.09
N ILE A 8 0.89 23.43 14.86
CA ILE A 8 0.94 23.46 16.34
C ILE A 8 1.71 22.23 16.86
N ILE A 9 1.42 21.05 16.32
CA ILE A 9 2.14 19.81 16.66
C ILE A 9 3.63 19.96 16.35
N GLY A 10 3.95 20.48 15.16
CA GLY A 10 5.34 20.70 14.75
C GLY A 10 6.07 21.74 15.61
N ALA A 11 5.41 22.84 16.00
CA ALA A 11 5.98 23.82 16.94
C ALA A 11 6.30 23.17 18.30
N GLY A 12 5.39 22.32 18.83
CA GLY A 12 5.63 21.55 20.03
C GLY A 12 6.84 20.62 19.93
N LEU A 13 6.95 19.85 18.82
CA LEU A 13 8.11 18.99 18.55
C LEU A 13 9.41 19.80 18.41
N ASN A 14 9.37 20.96 17.76
CA ASN A 14 10.53 21.83 17.59
C ASN A 14 11.04 22.37 18.95
N THR A 15 10.14 22.78 19.82
CA THR A 15 10.50 23.23 21.19
C THR A 15 11.07 22.06 21.99
N LEU A 16 10.38 20.90 21.95
CA LEU A 16 10.81 19.70 22.67
C LEU A 16 12.19 19.20 22.22
N ALA A 17 12.55 19.39 20.96
CA ALA A 17 13.87 19.01 20.43
C ALA A 17 15.05 19.70 21.13
N HIS A 18 14.82 20.83 21.78
CA HIS A 18 15.85 21.54 22.55
C HIS A 18 15.95 21.07 24.01
N ILE A 19 14.84 20.54 24.55
CA ILE A 19 14.73 20.16 25.98
C ILE A 19 14.90 18.66 26.16
N ALA A 20 14.28 17.86 25.27
CA ALA A 20 14.24 16.39 25.35
C ALA A 20 14.41 15.76 23.96
N PRO A 21 15.63 15.75 23.38
CA PRO A 21 15.90 15.29 22.00
C PRO A 21 15.41 13.85 21.75
N THR A 22 15.72 12.93 22.64
CA THR A 22 15.30 11.51 22.53
C THR A 22 13.78 11.37 22.49
N LYS A 23 13.06 12.12 23.34
CA LYS A 23 11.59 12.10 23.35
C LYS A 23 11.01 12.66 22.04
N THR A 24 11.64 13.72 21.50
CA THR A 24 11.24 14.27 20.19
C THR A 24 11.41 13.25 19.08
N ALA A 25 12.55 12.55 19.04
CA ALA A 25 12.82 11.50 18.06
C ALA A 25 11.73 10.43 18.09
N HIS A 26 11.39 9.90 19.27
CA HIS A 26 10.36 8.88 19.44
C HIS A 26 8.98 9.40 19.06
N MET A 27 8.53 10.51 19.62
CA MET A 27 7.18 11.04 19.37
C MET A 27 6.98 11.44 17.90
N GLY A 28 7.97 12.09 17.29
CA GLY A 28 7.89 12.47 15.88
C GLY A 28 7.86 11.26 14.96
N PHE A 29 8.67 10.25 15.26
CA PHE A 29 8.67 8.99 14.49
C PHE A 29 7.38 8.19 14.67
N GLU A 30 6.87 8.06 15.88
CA GLU A 30 5.57 7.42 16.14
C GLU A 30 4.42 8.13 15.41
N LEU A 31 4.45 9.47 15.38
CA LEU A 31 3.47 10.28 14.66
C LEU A 31 3.54 10.02 13.15
N PHE A 32 4.75 9.90 12.58
CA PHE A 32 4.94 9.57 11.17
C PHE A 32 4.33 8.23 10.79
N LEU A 33 4.41 7.24 11.67
CA LEU A 33 3.87 5.89 11.43
C LEU A 33 2.40 5.72 11.80
N ARG A 34 1.75 6.74 12.40
CA ARG A 34 0.39 6.62 12.93
C ARG A 34 -0.68 6.99 11.90
N PRO A 35 -1.41 6.02 11.32
CA PRO A 35 -2.54 6.32 10.45
C PRO A 35 -3.72 6.89 11.26
N ILE A 36 -4.50 7.75 10.63
CA ILE A 36 -5.84 8.08 11.13
C ILE A 36 -6.74 6.92 10.70
N ARG A 37 -7.22 6.13 11.68
CA ARG A 37 -8.08 4.99 11.41
C ARG A 37 -9.40 5.45 10.79
N VAL A 38 -9.67 5.01 9.57
CA VAL A 38 -10.96 5.24 8.91
C VAL A 38 -12.00 4.29 9.52
N PRO A 39 -13.09 4.82 10.11
CA PRO A 39 -14.10 3.96 10.73
C PRO A 39 -14.91 3.20 9.67
N ILE A 40 -15.25 1.95 9.97
CA ILE A 40 -16.19 1.16 9.19
C ILE A 40 -17.60 1.72 9.45
N LYS A 41 -18.23 2.24 8.41
CA LYS A 41 -19.59 2.81 8.49
C LYS A 41 -20.63 1.69 8.60
N GLU A 42 -21.79 1.98 9.23
CA GLU A 42 -22.87 0.99 9.41
C GLU A 42 -23.27 0.31 8.08
N LYS A 43 -23.45 1.11 7.03
CA LYS A 43 -23.79 0.60 5.68
C LYS A 43 -22.73 -0.34 5.06
N GLN A 44 -21.52 -0.38 5.61
CA GLN A 44 -20.45 -1.25 5.13
C GLN A 44 -20.44 -2.60 5.87
N LYS A 45 -21.04 -2.68 7.05
CA LYS A 45 -21.07 -3.91 7.87
C LYS A 45 -21.74 -5.07 7.14
N ALA A 46 -22.83 -4.83 6.43
CA ALA A 46 -23.55 -5.85 5.65
C ALA A 46 -22.60 -6.54 4.64
N PHE A 47 -21.71 -5.77 3.99
CA PHE A 47 -20.71 -6.33 3.09
C PHE A 47 -19.68 -7.22 3.84
N PHE A 48 -19.17 -6.77 4.98
CA PHE A 48 -18.23 -7.59 5.76
C PHE A 48 -18.87 -8.88 6.30
N ASN A 49 -20.18 -8.86 6.57
CA ASN A 49 -20.91 -10.06 7.02
C ASN A 49 -21.04 -11.14 5.94
N THR A 50 -20.76 -10.83 4.66
CA THR A 50 -20.72 -11.83 3.58
C THR A 50 -19.39 -12.58 3.52
N ALA A 51 -18.39 -12.16 4.29
CA ALA A 51 -17.08 -12.79 4.33
C ALA A 51 -17.00 -13.87 5.41
N GLU A 52 -16.21 -14.89 5.15
CA GLU A 52 -15.57 -15.61 6.24
C GLU A 52 -14.49 -14.74 6.85
N GLN A 53 -14.57 -14.53 8.16
CA GLN A 53 -13.69 -13.63 8.88
C GLN A 53 -12.82 -14.42 9.85
N GLU A 54 -11.52 -14.21 9.75
CA GLU A 54 -10.53 -14.82 10.64
C GLU A 54 -9.59 -13.75 11.20
N THR A 55 -8.86 -14.14 12.23
CA THR A 55 -7.77 -13.31 12.77
C THR A 55 -6.55 -14.16 13.00
N PHE A 56 -5.37 -13.54 12.80
CA PHE A 56 -4.11 -14.08 13.29
C PHE A 56 -3.31 -13.00 14.02
N TYR A 57 -2.27 -13.41 14.70
CA TYR A 57 -1.40 -12.47 15.42
C TYR A 57 -0.02 -12.42 14.77
N HIS A 58 0.48 -11.20 14.54
CA HIS A 58 1.85 -10.95 14.12
C HIS A 58 2.51 -9.98 15.11
N LYS A 59 3.59 -10.42 15.77
CA LYS A 59 4.27 -9.63 16.83
C LYS A 59 3.31 -9.05 17.86
N GLY A 60 2.31 -9.85 18.29
CA GLY A 60 1.29 -9.41 19.25
C GLY A 60 0.18 -8.50 18.68
N ILE A 61 0.25 -8.12 17.41
CA ILE A 61 -0.78 -7.33 16.75
C ILE A 61 -1.82 -8.27 16.13
N LYS A 62 -3.09 -8.09 16.49
CA LYS A 62 -4.21 -8.80 15.87
C LYS A 62 -4.36 -8.32 14.41
N ILE A 63 -4.34 -9.23 13.46
CA ILE A 63 -4.56 -8.96 12.04
C ILE A 63 -5.91 -9.55 11.64
N GLN A 64 -6.80 -8.70 11.13
CA GLN A 64 -8.09 -9.11 10.61
C GLN A 64 -7.95 -9.53 9.14
N THR A 65 -8.47 -10.71 8.81
CA THR A 65 -8.50 -11.25 7.46
C THR A 65 -9.93 -11.58 7.04
N TYR A 66 -10.14 -11.62 5.73
CA TYR A 66 -11.45 -11.89 5.13
C TYR A 66 -11.26 -12.81 3.93
N ARG A 67 -12.26 -13.67 3.71
CA ARG A 67 -12.31 -14.57 2.57
C ARG A 67 -13.69 -14.54 1.92
N TRP A 68 -13.74 -14.50 0.59
CA TRP A 68 -14.94 -14.63 -0.22
C TRP A 68 -14.72 -15.61 -1.35
N GLY A 69 -15.79 -16.25 -1.81
CA GLY A 69 -15.74 -17.21 -2.90
C GLY A 69 -15.07 -18.53 -2.51
N ASN A 70 -15.10 -19.48 -3.44
CA ASN A 70 -14.58 -20.85 -3.25
C ASN A 70 -13.89 -21.40 -4.50
N GLY A 71 -13.45 -20.51 -5.41
CA GLY A 71 -12.69 -20.90 -6.59
C GLY A 71 -11.32 -21.49 -6.20
N GLU A 72 -10.80 -22.37 -7.04
CA GLU A 72 -9.50 -23.02 -6.84
C GLU A 72 -8.35 -21.99 -6.82
N LYS A 73 -8.38 -21.02 -7.74
CA LYS A 73 -7.39 -19.94 -7.84
C LYS A 73 -7.62 -18.88 -6.77
N LYS A 74 -6.53 -18.35 -6.22
CA LYS A 74 -6.54 -17.48 -5.04
C LYS A 74 -6.01 -16.08 -5.35
N ILE A 75 -6.72 -15.08 -4.89
CA ILE A 75 -6.35 -13.66 -5.05
C ILE A 75 -6.17 -13.03 -3.66
N LEU A 76 -5.10 -12.25 -3.48
CA LEU A 76 -4.86 -11.47 -2.27
C LEU A 76 -4.98 -9.96 -2.57
N LEU A 77 -5.83 -9.27 -1.80
CA LEU A 77 -6.10 -7.84 -1.91
C LEU A 77 -5.45 -7.07 -0.75
N LEU A 78 -4.64 -6.04 -1.06
CA LEU A 78 -3.86 -5.27 -0.10
C LEU A 78 -4.12 -3.77 -0.24
N HIS A 79 -4.80 -3.18 0.74
CA HIS A 79 -5.14 -1.76 0.73
C HIS A 79 -3.97 -0.85 1.15
N GLY A 80 -4.10 0.46 0.90
CA GLY A 80 -3.12 1.48 1.25
C GLY A 80 -3.38 2.17 2.60
N TRP A 81 -2.65 3.28 2.82
CA TRP A 81 -2.74 4.11 4.00
C TRP A 81 -4.13 4.70 4.19
N GLN A 82 -4.59 4.82 5.45
CA GLN A 82 -5.90 5.35 5.82
C GLN A 82 -7.07 4.75 5.03
N SER A 83 -7.00 3.44 4.77
CA SER A 83 -8.01 2.68 4.05
C SER A 83 -8.37 1.40 4.84
N HIS A 84 -9.16 0.52 4.30
CA HIS A 84 -9.47 -0.81 4.81
C HIS A 84 -10.08 -1.68 3.70
N THR A 85 -10.27 -2.96 3.95
CA THR A 85 -10.74 -3.98 3.01
C THR A 85 -11.98 -3.56 2.19
N TYR A 86 -12.89 -2.72 2.70
CA TYR A 86 -14.09 -2.28 1.97
C TYR A 86 -13.78 -1.56 0.64
N ARG A 87 -12.57 -1.00 0.48
CA ARG A 87 -12.21 -0.40 -0.81
C ARG A 87 -12.32 -1.37 -1.98
N TRP A 88 -12.15 -2.65 -1.68
CA TRP A 88 -12.14 -3.75 -2.64
C TRP A 88 -13.52 -4.31 -2.98
N LYS A 89 -14.61 -3.72 -2.43
CA LYS A 89 -15.97 -4.28 -2.58
C LYS A 89 -16.28 -4.67 -4.03
N LEU A 90 -16.13 -3.76 -4.99
CA LEU A 90 -16.45 -4.02 -6.40
C LEU A 90 -15.55 -5.09 -7.03
N TYR A 91 -14.27 -5.14 -6.65
CA TYR A 91 -13.35 -6.20 -7.07
C TYR A 91 -13.75 -7.55 -6.49
N ILE A 92 -14.14 -7.58 -5.21
CA ILE A 92 -14.57 -8.80 -4.52
C ILE A 92 -15.87 -9.33 -5.15
N GLU A 93 -16.86 -8.46 -5.39
CA GLU A 93 -18.13 -8.84 -6.03
C GLU A 93 -17.93 -9.44 -7.42
N GLU A 94 -16.92 -9.04 -8.16
CA GLU A 94 -16.60 -9.58 -9.47
C GLU A 94 -15.74 -10.85 -9.37
N LEU A 95 -14.64 -10.80 -8.64
CA LEU A 95 -13.64 -11.86 -8.62
C LEU A 95 -14.10 -13.08 -7.82
N SER A 96 -14.89 -12.92 -6.75
CA SER A 96 -15.35 -14.03 -5.92
C SER A 96 -16.32 -15.00 -6.63
N LYS A 97 -16.79 -14.64 -7.82
CA LYS A 97 -17.59 -15.54 -8.68
C LYS A 97 -16.78 -16.75 -9.15
N ASN A 98 -15.47 -16.58 -9.37
CA ASN A 98 -14.60 -17.60 -9.96
C ASN A 98 -13.33 -17.88 -9.15
N TYR A 99 -13.02 -17.06 -8.13
CA TYR A 99 -11.81 -17.13 -7.33
C TYR A 99 -12.12 -17.21 -5.85
N THR A 100 -11.18 -17.72 -5.07
CA THR A 100 -11.14 -17.46 -3.63
C THR A 100 -10.37 -16.16 -3.40
N VAL A 101 -11.05 -15.14 -2.88
CA VAL A 101 -10.51 -13.79 -2.70
C VAL A 101 -10.23 -13.55 -1.23
N TYR A 102 -8.99 -13.28 -0.91
CA TYR A 102 -8.52 -12.91 0.43
C TYR A 102 -8.26 -11.41 0.52
N SER A 103 -8.54 -10.82 1.67
CA SER A 103 -8.10 -9.46 1.99
C SER A 103 -7.69 -9.38 3.44
N ILE A 104 -6.80 -8.46 3.78
CA ILE A 104 -6.40 -8.14 5.15
C ILE A 104 -6.59 -6.66 5.43
N ASP A 105 -6.96 -6.32 6.66
CA ASP A 105 -6.78 -4.97 7.16
C ASP A 105 -5.34 -4.85 7.69
N ALA A 106 -4.59 -3.87 7.20
CA ALA A 106 -3.21 -3.63 7.64
C ALA A 106 -3.14 -3.24 9.13
N PRO A 107 -2.01 -3.42 9.84
CA PRO A 107 -1.84 -2.90 11.19
C PRO A 107 -2.26 -1.44 11.33
N GLY A 108 -3.00 -1.11 12.39
CA GLY A 108 -3.53 0.23 12.60
C GLY A 108 -4.75 0.62 11.75
N HIS A 109 -5.26 -0.27 10.89
CA HIS A 109 -6.37 0.00 9.97
C HIS A 109 -7.56 -0.96 10.19
N GLY A 110 -8.72 -0.58 9.67
CA GLY A 110 -9.93 -1.39 9.72
C GLY A 110 -10.20 -2.03 11.07
N LEU A 111 -10.38 -3.36 11.11
CA LEU A 111 -10.56 -4.16 12.34
C LEU A 111 -9.26 -4.78 12.89
N SER A 112 -8.13 -4.55 12.23
CA SER A 112 -6.82 -4.95 12.76
C SER A 112 -6.41 -4.13 13.97
N GLY A 113 -5.61 -4.73 14.83
CA GLY A 113 -5.01 -4.10 16.00
C GLY A 113 -3.85 -3.15 15.64
N GLY A 114 -3.17 -2.68 16.68
CA GLY A 114 -2.07 -1.71 16.53
C GLY A 114 -2.55 -0.30 16.23
N ASN A 115 -1.59 0.62 16.17
CA ASN A 115 -1.81 2.05 15.91
C ASN A 115 -0.71 2.65 15.00
N GLN A 116 0.14 1.81 14.46
CA GLN A 116 1.24 2.21 13.57
C GLN A 116 1.30 1.27 12.38
N LEU A 117 1.78 1.81 11.25
CA LEU A 117 2.10 1.05 10.06
C LEU A 117 3.39 1.59 9.44
N SER A 118 4.29 0.68 9.07
CA SER A 118 5.47 0.95 8.27
C SER A 118 5.55 -0.04 7.11
N VAL A 119 6.33 0.28 6.09
CA VAL A 119 6.60 -0.64 4.98
C VAL A 119 7.17 -1.98 5.49
N PRO A 120 8.18 -2.02 6.39
CA PRO A 120 8.66 -3.28 6.95
C PRO A 120 7.59 -4.07 7.70
N LEU A 121 6.80 -3.43 8.56
CA LEU A 121 5.75 -4.12 9.32
C LEU A 121 4.67 -4.68 8.40
N TYR A 122 4.23 -3.90 7.41
CA TYR A 122 3.22 -4.38 6.46
C TYR A 122 3.75 -5.52 5.62
N SER A 123 5.01 -5.44 5.17
CA SER A 123 5.70 -6.52 4.45
C SER A 123 5.72 -7.84 5.25
N GLU A 124 6.01 -7.79 6.54
CA GLU A 124 5.99 -8.99 7.40
C GLU A 124 4.59 -9.58 7.53
N VAL A 125 3.56 -8.74 7.65
CA VAL A 125 2.16 -9.18 7.70
C VAL A 125 1.71 -9.77 6.37
N ILE A 126 2.10 -9.16 5.24
CA ILE A 126 1.85 -9.69 3.89
C ILE A 126 2.47 -11.08 3.75
N GLU A 127 3.75 -11.23 4.11
CA GLU A 127 4.45 -12.51 4.07
C GLU A 127 3.76 -13.58 4.95
N ALA A 128 3.34 -13.21 6.17
CA ALA A 128 2.63 -14.11 7.06
C ALA A 128 1.30 -14.57 6.45
N GLN A 129 0.55 -13.66 5.82
CA GLN A 129 -0.70 -13.99 5.14
C GLN A 129 -0.48 -14.85 3.89
N MET A 130 0.56 -14.56 3.09
CA MET A 130 0.93 -15.40 1.94
C MET A 130 1.21 -16.85 2.36
N LYS A 131 1.98 -17.04 3.44
CA LYS A 131 2.27 -18.37 3.99
C LYS A 131 1.02 -19.11 4.46
N ARG A 132 0.01 -18.39 4.99
CA ARG A 132 -1.28 -18.96 5.40
C ARG A 132 -2.16 -19.39 4.22
N ILE A 133 -2.15 -18.58 3.15
CA ILE A 133 -2.93 -18.86 1.93
C ILE A 133 -2.29 -19.98 1.10
N GLY A 134 -0.96 -20.05 1.08
CA GLY A 134 -0.18 -20.92 0.20
C GLY A 134 -0.01 -20.29 -1.19
N SER A 135 -0.29 -21.02 -2.27
CA SER A 135 -0.16 -20.50 -3.64
C SER A 135 -1.10 -19.31 -3.88
N ILE A 136 -0.61 -18.27 -4.55
CA ILE A 136 -1.36 -17.06 -4.88
C ILE A 136 -1.29 -16.83 -6.39
N ASP A 137 -2.46 -16.79 -7.05
CA ASP A 137 -2.55 -16.56 -8.49
C ASP A 137 -2.43 -15.09 -8.85
N ALA A 138 -2.98 -14.18 -8.03
CA ALA A 138 -2.80 -12.75 -8.23
C ALA A 138 -2.80 -11.98 -6.90
N MET A 139 -1.98 -10.94 -6.85
CA MET A 139 -2.03 -9.92 -5.79
C MET A 139 -2.51 -8.61 -6.41
N ILE A 140 -3.58 -8.03 -5.85
CA ILE A 140 -4.08 -6.72 -6.28
C ILE A 140 -3.86 -5.75 -5.13
N THR A 141 -3.08 -4.73 -5.38
CA THR A 141 -2.55 -3.84 -4.35
C THR A 141 -2.86 -2.39 -4.67
N HIS A 142 -2.99 -1.56 -3.65
CA HIS A 142 -3.21 -0.13 -3.82
C HIS A 142 -2.28 0.68 -2.94
N SER A 143 -1.69 1.73 -3.52
CA SER A 143 -0.90 2.73 -2.79
C SER A 143 0.19 2.04 -1.93
N LEU A 144 0.24 2.32 -0.62
CA LEU A 144 1.20 1.70 0.32
C LEU A 144 1.14 0.16 0.29
N GLY A 145 -0.01 -0.46 -0.03
CA GLY A 145 -0.11 -1.90 -0.23
C GLY A 145 0.79 -2.41 -1.36
N GLY A 146 0.86 -1.68 -2.48
CA GLY A 146 1.76 -1.98 -3.60
C GLY A 146 3.23 -1.81 -3.21
N PHE A 147 3.56 -0.67 -2.63
CA PHE A 147 4.91 -0.41 -2.14
C PHE A 147 5.41 -1.48 -1.16
N SER A 148 4.57 -1.86 -0.19
CA SER A 148 4.91 -2.92 0.77
C SER A 148 5.02 -4.29 0.12
N THR A 149 4.26 -4.56 -0.94
CA THR A 149 4.36 -5.79 -1.72
C THR A 149 5.70 -5.87 -2.44
N PHE A 150 6.14 -4.81 -3.13
CA PHE A 150 7.47 -4.77 -3.76
C PHE A 150 8.58 -5.04 -2.74
N TYR A 151 8.52 -4.38 -1.59
CA TYR A 151 9.49 -4.63 -0.51
C TYR A 151 9.41 -6.05 0.05
N THR A 152 8.23 -6.67 0.08
CA THR A 152 8.05 -8.06 0.55
C THR A 152 8.83 -9.04 -0.32
N PHE A 153 8.69 -8.94 -1.64
CA PHE A 153 9.41 -9.80 -2.58
C PHE A 153 10.91 -9.49 -2.64
N TYR A 154 11.30 -8.21 -2.54
CA TYR A 154 12.70 -7.82 -2.43
C TYR A 154 13.37 -8.42 -1.19
N ARG A 155 12.70 -8.38 -0.04
CA ARG A 155 13.21 -8.92 1.23
C ARG A 155 13.24 -10.45 1.25
N ASN A 156 12.28 -11.09 0.60
CA ASN A 156 12.19 -12.56 0.54
C ASN A 156 11.91 -13.02 -0.91
N PRO A 157 12.97 -13.20 -1.71
CA PRO A 157 12.85 -13.63 -3.11
C PRO A 157 12.30 -15.05 -3.32
N GLN A 158 12.15 -15.83 -2.25
CA GLN A 158 11.58 -17.20 -2.31
C GLN A 158 10.04 -17.17 -2.34
N LEU A 159 9.43 -16.04 -2.04
CA LEU A 159 7.98 -15.90 -2.16
C LEU A 159 7.56 -15.90 -3.63
N THR A 160 6.41 -16.49 -3.90
CA THR A 160 5.86 -16.58 -5.25
C THR A 160 4.42 -16.08 -5.32
N ALA A 161 4.10 -15.45 -6.42
CA ALA A 161 2.74 -15.16 -6.88
C ALA A 161 2.79 -15.22 -8.41
N ASN A 162 1.67 -15.58 -9.06
CA ASN A 162 1.68 -15.67 -10.52
C ASN A 162 1.58 -14.30 -11.18
N LYS A 163 0.93 -13.32 -10.52
CA LYS A 163 0.74 -11.95 -11.02
C LYS A 163 0.70 -10.95 -9.88
N ILE A 164 1.16 -9.72 -10.14
CA ILE A 164 1.02 -8.59 -9.22
C ILE A 164 0.41 -7.40 -9.98
N ILE A 165 -0.64 -6.81 -9.39
CA ILE A 165 -1.29 -5.61 -9.89
C ILE A 165 -1.07 -4.48 -8.88
N ALA A 166 -0.46 -3.39 -9.32
CA ALA A 166 -0.14 -2.22 -8.51
C ALA A 166 -0.95 -1.01 -8.97
N LEU A 167 -1.92 -0.61 -8.14
CA LEU A 167 -2.79 0.54 -8.38
C LEU A 167 -2.27 1.74 -7.59
N ALA A 168 -1.95 2.84 -8.26
CA ALA A 168 -1.51 4.10 -7.65
C ALA A 168 -0.40 3.89 -6.60
N SER A 169 0.59 3.06 -6.90
CA SER A 169 1.67 2.77 -5.95
C SER A 169 2.68 3.91 -5.88
N PRO A 170 3.06 4.38 -4.67
CA PRO A 170 4.12 5.36 -4.51
C PRO A 170 5.49 4.75 -4.86
N GLY A 171 6.43 5.65 -5.24
CA GLY A 171 7.79 5.26 -5.58
C GLY A 171 8.77 5.32 -4.43
N GLU A 172 8.70 6.36 -3.58
CA GLU A 172 9.78 6.72 -2.66
C GLU A 172 9.29 7.05 -1.26
N ALA A 173 9.77 6.32 -0.23
CA ALA A 173 9.44 6.65 1.15
C ALA A 173 10.04 7.99 1.61
N ALA A 174 11.17 8.41 1.05
CA ALA A 174 11.78 9.69 1.34
C ALA A 174 10.85 10.88 1.01
N GLU A 175 10.02 10.76 -0.03
CA GLU A 175 9.08 11.81 -0.41
C GLU A 175 7.95 11.97 0.62
N PHE A 176 7.43 10.86 1.14
CA PHE A 176 6.44 10.89 2.23
C PHE A 176 7.04 11.45 3.52
N PHE A 177 8.28 11.09 3.82
CA PHE A 177 8.97 11.65 4.98
C PHE A 177 9.19 13.17 4.83
N ASN A 178 9.58 13.61 3.64
CA ASN A 178 9.72 15.03 3.33
C ASN A 178 8.37 15.77 3.38
N PHE A 179 7.31 15.16 2.86
CA PHE A 179 5.96 15.72 2.97
C PHE A 179 5.52 15.87 4.44
N PHE A 180 5.74 14.84 5.25
CA PHE A 180 5.45 14.86 6.68
C PHE A 180 6.20 16.00 7.39
N THR A 181 7.52 16.11 7.20
CA THR A 181 8.34 17.13 7.84
C THR A 181 7.95 18.55 7.43
N LYS A 182 7.63 18.76 6.14
CA LYS A 182 7.12 20.03 5.61
C LYS A 182 5.75 20.38 6.15
N THR A 183 4.83 19.42 6.20
CA THR A 183 3.45 19.63 6.69
C THR A 183 3.44 20.08 8.16
N LEU A 184 4.33 19.52 8.98
CA LEU A 184 4.48 19.87 10.38
C LEU A 184 5.40 21.09 10.62
N TRP A 185 6.02 21.64 9.57
CA TRP A 185 7.03 22.70 9.70
C TRP A 185 8.15 22.34 10.69
N LEU A 186 8.65 21.13 10.61
CA LEU A 186 9.71 20.66 11.49
C LEU A 186 11.01 21.42 11.24
N SER A 187 11.69 21.79 12.33
CA SER A 187 13.02 22.37 12.27
C SER A 187 14.04 21.34 11.76
N ARG A 188 15.19 21.80 11.27
CA ARG A 188 16.31 20.93 10.88
C ARG A 188 16.71 19.97 12.01
N LYS A 189 16.69 20.46 13.27
CA LYS A 189 17.03 19.67 14.45
C LYS A 189 16.00 18.54 14.67
N SER A 190 14.69 18.87 14.66
CA SER A 190 13.63 17.89 14.83
C SER A 190 13.65 16.85 13.70
N THR A 191 13.79 17.28 12.45
CA THR A 191 13.88 16.39 11.28
C THR A 191 15.06 15.43 11.43
N ARG A 192 16.24 15.92 11.80
CA ARG A 192 17.44 15.10 12.03
C ARG A 192 17.19 14.02 13.10
N LEU A 193 16.66 14.41 14.26
CA LEU A 193 16.38 13.49 15.37
C LEU A 193 15.41 12.38 14.95
N ILE A 194 14.36 12.71 14.20
CA ILE A 194 13.38 11.71 13.70
C ILE A 194 14.03 10.80 12.64
N THR A 195 14.89 11.35 11.77
CA THR A 195 15.66 10.58 10.80
C THR A 195 16.63 9.60 11.48
N GLU A 196 17.34 10.07 12.50
CA GLU A 196 18.25 9.23 13.30
C GLU A 196 17.47 8.06 13.95
N ARG A 197 16.28 8.33 14.48
CA ARG A 197 15.39 7.28 15.02
C ARG A 197 14.93 6.28 13.96
N PHE A 198 14.61 6.77 12.76
CA PHE A 198 14.27 5.92 11.61
C PHE A 198 15.45 4.98 11.30
N ILE A 199 16.68 5.53 11.22
CA ILE A 199 17.88 4.75 10.91
C ILE A 199 18.21 3.75 12.04
N GLU A 200 18.06 4.16 13.28
CA GLU A 200 18.26 3.28 14.45
C GLU A 200 17.37 2.03 14.38
N LEU A 201 16.09 2.21 14.03
CA LEU A 201 15.12 1.11 14.01
C LEU A 201 15.24 0.21 12.78
N TYR A 202 15.48 0.79 11.62
CA TYR A 202 15.47 0.02 10.36
C TYR A 202 16.86 -0.26 9.81
N GLN A 203 17.92 0.30 10.39
CA GLN A 203 19.31 0.23 9.89
C GLN A 203 19.43 0.67 8.42
N LYS A 204 18.51 1.52 7.98
CA LYS A 204 18.37 2.06 6.63
C LYS A 204 17.88 3.50 6.69
N THR A 205 18.22 4.32 5.71
CA THR A 205 17.64 5.67 5.55
C THR A 205 16.26 5.59 4.89
N PRO A 206 15.43 6.65 4.98
CA PRO A 206 14.19 6.71 4.19
C PRO A 206 14.40 6.52 2.69
N ALA A 207 15.53 6.98 2.14
CA ALA A 207 15.86 6.85 0.72
C ALA A 207 16.16 5.41 0.26
N PHE A 208 16.47 4.49 1.20
CA PHE A 208 16.61 3.07 0.87
C PHE A 208 15.28 2.46 0.41
N PHE A 209 14.15 2.98 0.92
CA PHE A 209 12.84 2.44 0.58
C PHE A 209 12.35 3.06 -0.73
N SER A 210 12.73 2.43 -1.84
CA SER A 210 12.43 2.79 -3.22
C SER A 210 11.68 1.65 -3.91
N ALA A 211 10.44 1.88 -4.34
CA ALA A 211 9.64 0.88 -5.05
C ALA A 211 10.26 0.49 -6.40
N PRO A 212 10.84 1.42 -7.21
CA PRO A 212 11.58 1.05 -8.40
C PRO A 212 12.73 0.08 -8.12
N ASP A 213 13.53 0.34 -7.07
CA ASP A 213 14.67 -0.53 -6.73
C ASP A 213 14.18 -1.92 -6.32
N PHE A 214 13.10 -2.01 -5.54
CA PHE A 214 12.53 -3.29 -5.12
C PHE A 214 11.87 -4.03 -6.29
N ALA A 215 11.17 -3.32 -7.17
CA ALA A 215 10.51 -3.90 -8.33
C ALA A 215 11.49 -4.39 -9.40
N SER A 216 12.73 -3.87 -9.45
CA SER A 216 13.76 -4.29 -10.39
C SER A 216 14.14 -5.77 -10.27
N ALA A 217 13.94 -6.36 -9.08
CA ALA A 217 14.22 -7.78 -8.81
C ALA A 217 13.03 -8.70 -9.14
N LEU A 218 11.87 -8.17 -9.54
CA LEU A 218 10.68 -8.96 -9.83
C LEU A 218 10.72 -9.58 -11.22
N ASN A 219 10.60 -10.91 -11.26
CA ASN A 219 10.35 -11.66 -12.50
C ASN A 219 8.87 -12.04 -12.68
N ILE A 220 8.01 -11.59 -11.76
CA ILE A 220 6.57 -11.87 -11.78
C ILE A 220 5.90 -10.93 -12.80
N PRO A 221 4.98 -11.41 -13.65
CA PRO A 221 4.18 -10.57 -14.52
C PRO A 221 3.40 -9.51 -13.74
N GLY A 222 3.47 -8.26 -14.20
CA GLY A 222 2.90 -7.13 -13.50
C GLY A 222 1.99 -6.25 -14.32
N LEU A 223 1.00 -5.65 -13.66
CA LEU A 223 0.17 -4.57 -14.20
C LEU A 223 0.25 -3.37 -13.27
N ILE A 224 0.65 -2.24 -13.80
CA ILE A 224 0.64 -0.96 -13.10
C ILE A 224 -0.49 -0.13 -13.71
N ILE A 225 -1.40 0.38 -12.87
CA ILE A 225 -2.42 1.35 -13.28
C ILE A 225 -2.27 2.59 -12.42
N HIS A 226 -2.15 3.76 -13.06
CA HIS A 226 -1.92 5.01 -12.37
C HIS A 226 -2.56 6.18 -13.11
N ASP A 227 -3.15 7.11 -12.35
CA ASP A 227 -3.80 8.30 -12.92
C ASP A 227 -2.80 9.44 -13.07
N GLU A 228 -2.82 10.12 -14.23
CA GLU A 228 -1.91 11.26 -14.46
C GLU A 228 -2.22 12.47 -13.57
N GLY A 229 -3.45 12.57 -13.06
CA GLY A 229 -3.91 13.60 -12.12
C GLY A 229 -3.83 13.17 -10.67
N ASP A 230 -3.08 12.11 -10.33
CA ASP A 230 -2.87 11.69 -8.94
C ASP A 230 -1.95 12.70 -8.22
N ASP A 231 -2.52 13.45 -7.28
CA ASP A 231 -1.83 14.47 -6.47
C ASP A 231 -1.28 13.92 -5.14
N GLU A 232 -1.65 12.69 -4.74
CA GLU A 232 -1.09 12.00 -3.57
C GLU A 232 0.20 11.24 -3.93
N THR A 233 0.18 10.55 -5.07
CA THR A 233 1.34 9.81 -5.61
C THR A 233 1.49 10.16 -7.10
N PRO A 234 2.31 11.15 -7.45
CA PRO A 234 2.46 11.63 -8.83
C PRO A 234 2.79 10.53 -9.84
N PHE A 235 2.28 10.64 -11.08
CA PHE A 235 2.36 9.62 -12.13
C PHE A 235 3.80 9.15 -12.43
N TYR A 236 4.81 10.03 -12.30
CA TYR A 236 6.22 9.64 -12.53
C TYR A 236 6.69 8.48 -11.65
N HIS A 237 6.03 8.22 -10.51
CA HIS A 237 6.32 7.02 -9.71
C HIS A 237 6.01 5.75 -10.48
N ALA A 238 4.85 5.70 -11.16
CA ALA A 238 4.47 4.55 -11.98
C ALA A 238 5.44 4.35 -13.16
N GLU A 239 5.86 5.43 -13.82
CA GLU A 239 6.85 5.36 -14.90
C GLU A 239 8.18 4.79 -14.41
N ARG A 240 8.67 5.24 -13.26
CA ARG A 240 9.92 4.72 -12.66
C ARG A 240 9.81 3.27 -12.25
N ILE A 241 8.68 2.86 -11.64
CA ILE A 241 8.43 1.48 -11.26
C ILE A 241 8.37 0.61 -12.52
N HIS A 242 7.63 1.02 -13.56
CA HIS A 242 7.52 0.30 -14.82
C HIS A 242 8.87 0.13 -15.51
N LYS A 243 9.65 1.20 -15.61
CA LYS A 243 11.00 1.15 -16.17
C LYS A 243 11.91 0.14 -15.46
N ALA A 244 11.77 -0.02 -14.17
CA ALA A 244 12.55 -0.96 -13.36
C ALA A 244 12.00 -2.38 -13.42
N TRP A 245 10.70 -2.56 -13.41
CA TRP A 245 10.00 -3.85 -13.43
C TRP A 245 9.80 -4.36 -14.85
N LYS A 246 10.76 -5.11 -15.39
CA LYS A 246 10.83 -5.52 -16.80
C LYS A 246 9.62 -6.30 -17.32
N ASN A 247 8.98 -7.08 -16.44
CA ASN A 247 7.82 -7.90 -16.78
C ASN A 247 6.49 -7.18 -16.43
N SER A 248 6.43 -5.86 -16.48
CA SER A 248 5.22 -5.11 -16.19
C SER A 248 4.64 -4.43 -17.43
N LYS A 249 3.31 -4.21 -17.40
CA LYS A 249 2.57 -3.31 -18.30
C LYS A 249 2.15 -2.08 -17.51
N LEU A 250 2.21 -0.89 -18.11
CA LEU A 250 1.72 0.36 -17.54
C LEU A 250 0.47 0.84 -18.28
N ILE A 251 -0.62 1.02 -17.52
CA ILE A 251 -1.84 1.68 -17.99
C ILE A 251 -1.93 3.04 -17.31
N LYS A 252 -1.93 4.09 -18.13
CA LYS A 252 -2.19 5.46 -17.70
C LYS A 252 -3.69 5.72 -17.71
N THR A 253 -4.20 6.34 -16.66
CA THR A 253 -5.59 6.80 -16.60
C THR A 253 -5.67 8.31 -16.42
N THR A 254 -6.84 8.88 -16.74
CA THR A 254 -7.12 10.32 -16.60
C THR A 254 -8.45 10.53 -15.91
N GLY A 255 -8.44 11.32 -14.82
CA GLY A 255 -9.65 11.78 -14.12
C GLY A 255 -10.16 10.83 -13.03
N PHE A 256 -9.42 9.79 -12.66
CA PHE A 256 -9.78 8.88 -11.57
C PHE A 256 -9.03 9.19 -10.25
N GLY A 257 -7.92 9.96 -10.35
CA GLY A 257 -7.09 10.35 -9.22
C GLY A 257 -6.52 9.15 -8.45
N HIS A 258 -6.02 9.39 -7.24
CA HIS A 258 -5.38 8.37 -6.41
C HIS A 258 -6.25 7.13 -6.15
N ASN A 259 -7.56 7.29 -6.07
CA ASN A 259 -8.44 6.19 -5.68
C ASN A 259 -8.65 5.14 -6.78
N LEU A 260 -8.54 5.49 -8.05
CA LEU A 260 -8.76 4.61 -9.21
C LEU A 260 -10.08 3.80 -9.15
N ARG A 261 -11.14 4.40 -8.57
CA ARG A 261 -12.46 3.74 -8.41
C ARG A 261 -13.28 3.89 -9.67
N SER A 262 -13.13 2.97 -10.61
CA SER A 262 -13.89 2.92 -11.86
C SER A 262 -14.13 1.49 -12.27
N MET A 263 -15.29 1.24 -12.90
CA MET A 263 -15.58 -0.08 -13.50
C MET A 263 -14.60 -0.40 -14.64
N ASP A 264 -14.09 0.61 -15.34
CA ASP A 264 -13.13 0.38 -16.43
C ASP A 264 -11.78 -0.08 -15.88
N VAL A 265 -11.31 0.54 -14.78
CA VAL A 265 -10.10 0.05 -14.08
C VAL A 265 -10.31 -1.37 -13.56
N ILE A 266 -11.48 -1.68 -12.98
CA ILE A 266 -11.79 -3.03 -12.50
C ILE A 266 -11.78 -4.04 -13.65
N LYS A 267 -12.37 -3.72 -14.81
CA LYS A 267 -12.35 -4.59 -16.00
C LYS A 267 -10.93 -4.90 -16.46
N GLN A 268 -10.04 -3.90 -16.53
CA GLN A 268 -8.63 -4.11 -16.89
C GLN A 268 -7.91 -5.04 -15.90
N VAL A 269 -8.13 -4.84 -14.61
CA VAL A 269 -7.57 -5.71 -13.58
C VAL A 269 -8.09 -7.14 -13.71
N VAL A 270 -9.40 -7.32 -13.86
CA VAL A 270 -10.03 -8.63 -14.02
C VAL A 270 -9.53 -9.32 -15.29
N GLN A 271 -9.46 -8.62 -16.40
CA GLN A 271 -8.93 -9.14 -17.66
C GLN A 271 -7.47 -9.60 -17.47
N PHE A 272 -6.62 -8.80 -16.85
CA PHE A 272 -5.23 -9.17 -16.59
C PHE A 272 -5.12 -10.41 -15.67
N VAL A 273 -5.98 -10.51 -14.64
CA VAL A 273 -6.03 -11.69 -13.76
C VAL A 273 -6.40 -12.95 -14.54
N GLN A 274 -7.37 -12.86 -15.46
CA GLN A 274 -7.90 -13.99 -16.22
C GLN A 274 -7.00 -14.43 -17.37
N ASP A 275 -6.23 -13.52 -17.96
CA ASP A 275 -5.43 -13.77 -19.16
C ASP A 275 -4.28 -14.76 -18.87
N PRO A 276 -4.26 -15.96 -19.50
CA PRO A 276 -3.16 -16.90 -19.35
C PRO A 276 -1.88 -16.46 -20.08
N LEU A 277 -1.99 -15.54 -21.05
CA LEU A 277 -0.91 -15.11 -21.94
C LEU A 277 -0.28 -13.77 -21.52
N SER A 278 -0.61 -13.23 -20.37
CA SER A 278 -0.05 -11.96 -19.85
C SER A 278 1.50 -11.93 -19.72
N LEU A 279 2.18 -12.93 -20.30
CA LEU A 279 3.64 -13.05 -20.35
C LEU A 279 4.28 -12.37 -21.59
N HIS A 280 3.48 -11.92 -22.56
CA HIS A 280 3.97 -11.26 -23.76
C HIS A 280 3.44 -9.83 -23.79
N PHE A 281 4.21 -8.91 -23.24
CA PHE A 281 3.88 -7.48 -23.24
C PHE A 281 4.50 -6.82 -24.48
N ASN A 282 3.67 -6.12 -25.27
CA ASN A 282 4.13 -5.06 -26.13
C ASN A 282 4.35 -3.82 -25.26
N ASP A 283 5.44 -3.09 -25.47
CA ASP A 283 5.85 -1.89 -24.70
C ASP A 283 4.93 -0.66 -24.90
N GLU A 284 3.70 -0.84 -25.37
CA GLU A 284 2.77 0.25 -25.60
C GLU A 284 1.99 0.60 -24.33
N MET A 285 2.13 1.87 -23.89
CA MET A 285 1.36 2.43 -22.78
C MET A 285 -0.10 2.60 -23.20
N GLU A 286 -1.01 1.90 -22.54
CA GLU A 286 -2.44 2.00 -22.80
C GLU A 286 -3.06 3.16 -22.00
N LEU A 287 -3.98 3.90 -22.61
CA LEU A 287 -4.67 5.05 -22.00
C LEU A 287 -6.15 4.75 -21.77
N ILE A 288 -6.62 4.96 -20.53
CA ILE A 288 -8.03 4.91 -20.17
C ILE A 288 -8.48 6.28 -19.65
N GLN A 289 -9.47 6.85 -20.30
CA GLN A 289 -10.06 8.13 -19.91
C GLN A 289 -11.41 7.93 -19.20
N ARG A 290 -11.68 8.78 -18.21
CA ARG A 290 -13.01 8.87 -17.62
C ARG A 290 -13.94 9.54 -18.61
N HIS A 291 -14.96 8.83 -19.06
CA HIS A 291 -16.04 9.44 -19.83
C HIS A 291 -16.87 10.34 -18.91
N PRO A 292 -17.31 11.51 -19.40
CA PRO A 292 -18.08 12.49 -18.63
C PRO A 292 -19.41 11.94 -18.12
#